data_adf3acd66b108ac755d1c057340e250a
#
_entry.id   adf3acd66b108ac755d1c057340e250a
#
_cell.length_a   1.000
_cell.length_b   1.000
_cell.length_c   1.000
_cell.angle_alpha   90.00
_cell.angle_beta   90.00
_cell.angle_gamma   90.00
#
_symmetry.space_group_name_H-M   'P 1'
#
loop_
_entity.id
_entity.type
_entity.pdbx_description
1 polymer ?
#
loop_
_entity_poly.entity_id
_entity_poly.type
_entity_poly.pdbx_seq_one_letter_code
_entity_poly.pdbx_strand_id
1 'polypeptide(L)'
;AMGGEPKLCLNIMAVPESMPKEAVHDILRGGYDKVYEAGALITGGHSIYDDEPKYGLAVTGFVHPDKVLTNSGAKPGDALFLTKPLGIGILTTAEKADLLSENGKAFAVRLMTTLNKAARDVMVQYRVHACTDVTGFSFLGHASEMATGSDVQLEINTAAIDLIPEAL
;
A
#
# COMPACT_ATOMS: atom_id res chain seq x y z
N ALA A 1 -1.60 -5.77 -4.41
CA ALA A 1 -1.08 -6.52 -3.28
C ALA A 1 -1.50 -8.00 -3.36
N MET A 2 -2.77 -8.32 -3.49
CA MET A 2 -3.34 -9.67 -3.35
C MET A 2 -3.36 -10.48 -4.65
N GLY A 3 -2.29 -10.46 -5.44
CA GLY A 3 -2.10 -11.28 -6.62
C GLY A 3 -2.63 -10.71 -7.93
N GLY A 4 -3.51 -9.70 -7.88
CA GLY A 4 -4.06 -9.05 -9.08
C GLY A 4 -2.99 -8.30 -9.88
N GLU A 5 -3.27 -8.10 -11.16
CA GLU A 5 -2.46 -7.32 -12.09
C GLU A 5 -3.22 -6.05 -12.50
N PRO A 6 -2.74 -4.84 -12.16
CA PRO A 6 -3.41 -3.60 -12.54
C PRO A 6 -3.32 -3.40 -14.05
N LYS A 7 -4.37 -2.85 -14.65
CA LYS A 7 -4.43 -2.58 -16.10
C LYS A 7 -4.80 -1.14 -16.42
N LEU A 8 -5.81 -0.61 -15.74
CA LEU A 8 -6.35 0.72 -16.00
C LEU A 8 -6.48 1.50 -14.70
N CYS A 9 -6.21 2.79 -14.77
CA CYS A 9 -6.38 3.70 -13.64
C CYS A 9 -7.14 4.96 -14.08
N LEU A 10 -7.95 5.49 -13.19
CA LEU A 10 -8.56 6.81 -13.30
C LEU A 10 -8.01 7.69 -12.19
N ASN A 11 -7.56 8.89 -12.54
CA ASN A 11 -7.18 9.91 -11.56
C ASN A 11 -8.44 10.49 -10.88
N ILE A 12 -8.39 10.62 -9.58
CA ILE A 12 -9.37 11.35 -8.78
C ILE A 12 -8.61 12.42 -8.03
N MET A 13 -8.92 13.69 -8.29
CA MET A 13 -8.21 14.81 -7.71
C MET A 13 -9.17 15.90 -7.23
N ALA A 14 -8.96 16.38 -6.03
CA ALA A 14 -9.58 17.57 -5.49
C ALA A 14 -8.48 18.51 -5.01
N VAL A 15 -8.54 19.80 -5.41
CA VAL A 15 -7.49 20.76 -5.08
C VAL A 15 -8.09 22.13 -4.81
N PRO A 16 -7.48 22.94 -3.92
CA PRO A 16 -7.83 24.34 -3.78
C PRO A 16 -7.66 25.12 -5.07
N GLU A 17 -8.57 26.03 -5.37
CA GLU A 17 -8.48 26.89 -6.55
C GLU A 17 -7.18 27.71 -6.56
N SER A 18 -6.65 28.03 -5.36
CA SER A 18 -5.40 28.77 -5.17
C SER A 18 -4.12 27.91 -5.35
N MET A 19 -4.25 26.59 -5.55
CA MET A 19 -3.09 25.72 -5.68
C MET A 19 -2.28 26.07 -6.93
N PRO A 20 -0.93 26.24 -6.83
CA PRO A 20 -0.09 26.48 -7.97
C PRO A 20 -0.22 25.37 -9.04
N LYS A 21 -0.31 25.75 -10.30
CA LYS A 21 -0.46 24.79 -11.42
C LYS A 21 0.71 23.80 -11.50
N GLU A 22 1.90 24.24 -11.11
CA GLU A 22 3.11 23.43 -11.04
C GLU A 22 2.95 22.30 -10.02
N ALA A 23 2.38 22.59 -8.86
CA ALA A 23 2.10 21.59 -7.83
C ALA A 23 1.06 20.56 -8.31
N VAL A 24 0.00 21.02 -8.97
CA VAL A 24 -1.01 20.14 -9.59
C VAL A 24 -0.37 19.23 -10.64
N HIS A 25 0.49 19.79 -11.50
CA HIS A 25 1.24 19.03 -12.51
C HIS A 25 2.14 17.97 -11.87
N ASP A 26 2.87 18.32 -10.82
CA ASP A 26 3.78 17.39 -10.14
C ASP A 26 3.05 16.25 -9.43
N ILE A 27 1.89 16.53 -8.83
CA ILE A 27 1.01 15.48 -8.26
C ILE A 27 0.59 14.49 -9.34
N LEU A 28 0.08 14.99 -10.46
CA LEU A 28 -0.34 14.16 -11.59
C LEU A 28 0.82 13.36 -12.17
N ARG A 29 1.98 13.99 -12.36
CA ARG A 29 3.19 13.33 -12.85
C ARG A 29 3.60 12.17 -11.93
N GLY A 30 3.63 12.38 -10.61
CA GLY A 30 3.92 11.32 -9.64
C GLY A 30 2.95 10.15 -9.76
N GLY A 31 1.66 10.41 -9.97
CA GLY A 31 0.66 9.38 -10.23
C GLY A 31 0.92 8.61 -11.53
N TYR A 32 1.18 9.32 -12.63
CA TYR A 32 1.54 8.70 -13.92
C TYR A 32 2.77 7.82 -13.81
N ASP A 33 3.84 8.32 -13.20
CA ASP A 33 5.09 7.57 -13.03
C ASP A 33 4.85 6.24 -12.31
N LYS A 34 4.07 6.25 -11.24
CA LYS A 34 3.76 5.03 -10.47
C LYS A 34 2.82 4.07 -11.19
N VAL A 35 1.86 4.57 -11.94
CA VAL A 35 0.96 3.73 -12.73
C VAL A 35 1.74 3.02 -13.85
N TYR A 36 2.62 3.75 -14.57
CA TYR A 36 3.45 3.16 -15.61
C TYR A 36 4.49 2.17 -15.03
N GLU A 37 5.10 2.48 -13.88
CA GLU A 37 5.98 1.55 -13.16
C GLU A 37 5.25 0.23 -12.81
N ALA A 38 3.96 0.32 -12.47
CA ALA A 38 3.13 -0.85 -12.21
C ALA A 38 2.79 -1.65 -13.47
N GLY A 39 2.97 -1.08 -14.66
CA GLY A 39 2.60 -1.68 -15.95
C GLY A 39 1.13 -1.46 -16.32
N ALA A 40 0.49 -0.45 -15.75
CA ALA A 40 -0.88 -0.05 -16.02
C ALA A 40 -0.92 1.26 -16.82
N LEU A 41 -2.12 1.68 -17.26
CA LEU A 41 -2.35 2.90 -18.01
C LEU A 41 -3.34 3.79 -17.28
N ILE A 42 -3.12 5.11 -17.30
CA ILE A 42 -4.13 6.09 -16.92
C ILE A 42 -5.00 6.37 -18.14
N THR A 43 -6.29 6.13 -18.02
CA THR A 43 -7.27 6.23 -19.11
C THR A 43 -8.24 7.40 -18.96
N GLY A 44 -8.08 8.19 -17.91
CA GLY A 44 -8.91 9.35 -17.62
C GLY A 44 -8.92 9.68 -16.14
N GLY A 45 -9.98 10.37 -15.73
CA GLY A 45 -10.16 10.75 -14.33
C GLY A 45 -11.12 11.92 -14.19
N HIS A 46 -11.21 12.45 -13.00
CA HIS A 46 -12.02 13.62 -12.66
C HIS A 46 -11.31 14.51 -11.67
N SER A 47 -11.48 15.82 -11.80
CA SER A 47 -10.97 16.80 -10.85
C SER A 47 -12.07 17.78 -10.45
N ILE A 48 -12.04 18.15 -9.17
CA ILE A 48 -12.94 19.15 -8.59
C ILE A 48 -12.15 20.12 -7.74
N TYR A 49 -12.75 21.24 -7.40
CA TYR A 49 -12.23 22.13 -6.35
C TYR A 49 -12.67 21.65 -4.96
N ASP A 50 -11.77 21.76 -3.99
CA ASP A 50 -11.97 21.43 -2.59
C ASP A 50 -11.02 22.29 -1.74
N ASP A 51 -11.33 22.55 -0.50
CA ASP A 51 -10.47 23.34 0.39
C ASP A 51 -9.15 22.64 0.72
N GLU A 52 -9.13 21.31 0.68
CA GLU A 52 -7.96 20.50 0.96
C GLU A 52 -7.55 19.65 -0.25
N PRO A 53 -6.24 19.55 -0.56
CA PRO A 53 -5.79 18.71 -1.65
C PRO A 53 -6.02 17.23 -1.34
N LYS A 54 -6.66 16.54 -2.27
CA LYS A 54 -6.88 15.10 -2.24
C LYS A 54 -6.50 14.52 -3.59
N TYR A 55 -5.72 13.45 -3.58
CA TYR A 55 -5.36 12.74 -4.80
C TYR A 55 -5.44 11.23 -4.60
N GLY A 56 -5.96 10.53 -5.56
CA GLY A 56 -6.05 9.09 -5.55
C GLY A 56 -6.24 8.49 -6.94
N LEU A 57 -6.20 7.19 -6.98
CA LEU A 57 -6.39 6.40 -8.19
C LEU A 57 -7.50 5.37 -7.98
N ALA A 58 -8.49 5.34 -8.87
CA ALA A 58 -9.38 4.21 -9.01
C ALA A 58 -8.71 3.19 -9.94
N VAL A 59 -8.31 2.04 -9.40
CA VAL A 59 -7.52 1.04 -10.13
C VAL A 59 -8.39 -0.15 -10.49
N THR A 60 -8.40 -0.50 -11.79
CA THR A 60 -8.99 -1.74 -12.29
C THR A 60 -7.88 -2.70 -12.70
N GLY A 61 -7.94 -3.92 -12.19
CA GLY A 61 -7.01 -4.98 -12.51
C GLY A 61 -7.70 -6.32 -12.70
N PHE A 62 -6.93 -7.32 -13.08
CA PHE A 62 -7.43 -8.66 -13.34
C PHE A 62 -6.63 -9.70 -12.55
N VAL A 63 -7.33 -10.76 -12.18
CA VAL A 63 -6.75 -11.99 -11.63
C VAL A 63 -7.51 -13.17 -12.21
N HIS A 64 -6.81 -14.26 -12.50
CA HIS A 64 -7.50 -15.48 -12.92
C HIS A 64 -8.36 -16.00 -11.76
N PRO A 65 -9.62 -16.45 -11.98
CA PRO A 65 -10.50 -16.90 -10.91
C PRO A 65 -9.87 -17.93 -9.97
N ASP A 66 -9.12 -18.88 -10.51
CA ASP A 66 -8.44 -19.94 -9.73
C ASP A 66 -7.17 -19.45 -9.00
N LYS A 67 -6.77 -18.18 -9.18
CA LYS A 67 -5.57 -17.56 -8.57
C LYS A 67 -5.90 -16.38 -7.67
N VAL A 68 -7.15 -16.25 -7.30
CA VAL A 68 -7.58 -15.23 -6.33
C VAL A 68 -6.98 -15.56 -4.98
N LEU A 69 -6.22 -14.62 -4.42
CA LEU A 69 -5.73 -14.71 -3.05
C LEU A 69 -6.70 -13.96 -2.14
N THR A 70 -7.17 -14.63 -1.12
CA THR A 70 -8.05 -14.06 -0.10
C THR A 70 -7.28 -13.80 1.19
N ASN A 71 -7.83 -13.01 2.10
CA ASN A 71 -7.28 -12.84 3.45
C ASN A 71 -7.62 -14.02 4.38
N SER A 72 -8.20 -15.09 3.85
CA SER A 72 -8.55 -16.32 4.57
C SER A 72 -8.02 -17.53 3.81
N GLY A 73 -7.88 -18.66 4.51
CA GLY A 73 -7.38 -19.90 3.93
C GLY A 73 -5.95 -20.27 4.34
N ALA A 74 -5.34 -19.52 5.28
CA ALA A 74 -4.08 -19.90 5.93
C ALA A 74 -4.22 -21.25 6.63
N LYS A 75 -3.13 -22.00 6.70
CA LYS A 75 -3.12 -23.38 7.22
C LYS A 75 -2.08 -23.53 8.33
N PRO A 76 -2.31 -24.42 9.30
CA PRO A 76 -1.28 -24.78 10.27
C PRO A 76 0.02 -25.21 9.56
N GLY A 77 1.13 -24.62 9.98
CA GLY A 77 2.44 -24.84 9.40
C GLY A 77 2.85 -23.88 8.30
N ASP A 78 1.97 -22.95 7.91
CA ASP A 78 2.33 -21.87 6.99
C ASP A 78 3.31 -20.90 7.65
N ALA A 79 4.25 -20.36 6.85
CA ALA A 79 5.10 -19.26 7.26
C ALA A 79 4.45 -17.90 6.90
N LEU A 80 4.48 -16.96 7.84
CA LEU A 80 3.98 -15.61 7.64
C LEU A 80 5.13 -14.68 7.19
N PHE A 81 4.93 -13.98 6.09
CA PHE A 81 5.90 -13.03 5.54
C PHE A 81 5.35 -11.61 5.55
N LEU A 82 6.12 -10.67 6.09
CA LEU A 82 5.86 -9.25 6.02
C LEU A 82 6.84 -8.62 5.02
N THR A 83 6.35 -7.96 3.98
CA THR A 83 7.18 -7.52 2.84
C THR A 83 7.68 -6.08 2.94
N LYS A 84 7.28 -5.34 3.97
CA LYS A 84 7.76 -3.98 4.27
C LYS A 84 7.83 -3.78 5.78
N PRO A 85 8.76 -2.96 6.28
CA PRO A 85 8.86 -2.65 7.70
C PRO A 85 7.60 -1.91 8.20
N LEU A 86 7.31 -2.05 9.50
CA LEU A 86 6.21 -1.36 10.18
C LEU A 86 6.67 0.00 10.76
N GLY A 87 5.72 0.93 10.88
CA GLY A 87 5.96 2.24 11.51
C GLY A 87 5.52 3.43 10.67
N ILE A 88 5.10 3.25 9.42
CA ILE A 88 4.76 4.37 8.53
C ILE A 88 3.66 5.28 9.08
N GLY A 89 2.67 4.72 9.77
CA GLY A 89 1.60 5.50 10.41
C GLY A 89 2.11 6.39 11.54
N ILE A 90 3.16 5.96 12.26
CA ILE A 90 3.82 6.77 13.30
C ILE A 90 4.60 7.91 12.62
N LEU A 91 5.38 7.61 11.57
CA LEU A 91 6.15 8.62 10.85
C LEU A 91 5.25 9.70 10.24
N THR A 92 4.16 9.33 9.60
CA THR A 92 3.22 10.30 9.00
C THR A 92 2.51 11.15 10.05
N THR A 93 2.30 10.64 11.26
CA THR A 93 1.76 11.40 12.38
C THR A 93 2.81 12.36 12.95
N ALA A 94 4.05 11.89 13.12
CA ALA A 94 5.17 12.71 13.55
C ALA A 94 5.48 13.85 12.55
N GLU A 95 5.37 13.57 11.25
CA GLU A 95 5.51 14.59 10.19
C GLU A 95 4.49 15.73 10.33
N LYS A 96 3.23 15.41 10.59
CA LYS A 96 2.19 16.42 10.83
C LYS A 96 2.45 17.29 12.07
N ALA A 97 3.25 16.80 13.00
CA ALA A 97 3.66 17.51 14.21
C ALA A 97 5.04 18.16 14.11
N ASP A 98 5.67 18.17 12.91
CA ASP A 98 7.02 18.65 12.65
C ASP A 98 8.09 17.98 13.56
N LEU A 99 7.88 16.72 13.93
CA LEU A 99 8.79 15.95 14.77
C LEU A 99 9.70 14.99 13.99
N LEU A 100 9.44 14.81 12.69
CA LEU A 100 10.18 13.87 11.86
C LEU A 100 11.43 14.52 11.25
N SER A 101 12.55 13.81 11.28
CA SER A 101 13.78 14.25 10.61
C SER A 101 13.63 14.27 9.09
N GLU A 102 14.45 15.05 8.38
CA GLU A 102 14.48 15.05 6.92
C GLU A 102 14.80 13.67 6.35
N ASN A 103 15.65 12.90 7.02
CA ASN A 103 15.94 11.51 6.62
C ASN A 103 14.72 10.61 6.82
N GLY A 104 13.97 10.78 7.90
CA GLY A 104 12.72 10.08 8.16
C GLY A 104 11.65 10.39 7.14
N LYS A 105 11.50 11.67 6.76
CA LYS A 105 10.60 12.11 5.68
C LYS A 105 10.95 11.41 4.35
N ALA A 106 12.20 11.48 3.96
CA ALA A 106 12.68 10.85 2.73
C ALA A 106 12.49 9.33 2.74
N PHE A 107 12.71 8.68 3.89
CA PHE A 107 12.47 7.26 4.07
C PHE A 107 10.99 6.92 3.95
N ALA A 108 10.12 7.67 4.64
CA ALA A 108 8.67 7.48 4.59
C ALA A 108 8.13 7.60 3.16
N VAL A 109 8.51 8.66 2.44
CA VAL A 109 8.13 8.87 1.03
C VAL A 109 8.60 7.72 0.17
N ARG A 110 9.86 7.29 0.29
CA ARG A 110 10.40 6.16 -0.47
C ARG A 110 9.63 4.88 -0.20
N LEU A 111 9.31 4.58 1.07
CA LEU A 111 8.57 3.36 1.43
C LEU A 111 7.14 3.39 0.91
N MET A 112 6.44 4.53 1.02
CA MET A 112 5.08 4.70 0.51
C MET A 112 5.03 4.63 -1.02
N THR A 113 6.03 5.16 -1.72
CA THR A 113 6.08 5.16 -3.20
C THR A 113 6.65 3.86 -3.77
N THR A 114 7.23 2.99 -2.96
CA THR A 114 7.66 1.65 -3.41
C THR A 114 6.45 0.76 -3.64
N LEU A 115 6.25 0.34 -4.90
CA LEU A 115 5.14 -0.54 -5.27
C LEU A 115 5.27 -1.91 -4.60
N ASN A 116 4.13 -2.52 -4.26
CA ASN A 116 4.08 -3.92 -3.80
C ASN A 116 4.21 -4.93 -4.97
N LYS A 117 4.54 -4.44 -6.17
CA LYS A 117 4.62 -5.22 -7.40
C LYS A 117 5.68 -6.32 -7.30
N ALA A 118 6.90 -6.00 -6.85
CA ALA A 118 7.98 -6.98 -6.75
C ALA A 118 7.61 -8.13 -5.78
N ALA A 119 7.05 -7.81 -4.63
CA ALA A 119 6.56 -8.82 -3.69
C ALA A 119 5.45 -9.69 -4.31
N ARG A 120 4.50 -9.06 -5.02
CA ARG A 120 3.44 -9.78 -5.75
C ARG A 120 4.02 -10.71 -6.82
N ASP A 121 4.97 -10.24 -7.61
CA ASP A 121 5.54 -11.01 -8.73
C ASP A 121 6.32 -12.23 -8.23
N VAL A 122 6.92 -12.15 -7.04
CA VAL A 122 7.52 -13.30 -6.36
C VAL A 122 6.45 -14.23 -5.80
N MET A 123 5.52 -13.67 -5.01
CA MET A 123 4.48 -14.40 -4.30
C MET A 123 3.65 -15.31 -5.21
N VAL A 124 3.26 -14.84 -6.40
CA VAL A 124 2.42 -15.62 -7.33
C VAL A 124 3.13 -16.81 -7.97
N GLN A 125 4.43 -16.98 -7.74
CA GLN A 125 5.21 -18.14 -8.19
C GLN A 125 5.14 -19.29 -7.18
N TYR A 126 4.61 -19.04 -6.00
CA TYR A 126 4.49 -20.01 -4.91
C TYR A 126 3.04 -20.33 -4.61
N ARG A 127 2.85 -21.41 -3.87
CA ARG A 127 1.52 -21.74 -3.34
C ARG A 127 1.26 -20.92 -2.08
N VAL A 128 0.58 -19.80 -2.25
CA VAL A 128 0.15 -18.93 -1.16
C VAL A 128 -1.27 -19.30 -0.74
N HIS A 129 -1.52 -19.49 0.56
CA HIS A 129 -2.82 -19.89 1.08
C HIS A 129 -3.67 -18.68 1.48
N ALA A 130 -3.05 -17.62 1.96
CA ALA A 130 -3.74 -16.37 2.33
C ALA A 130 -2.83 -15.17 2.07
N CYS A 131 -3.43 -14.02 1.78
CA CYS A 131 -2.72 -12.77 1.59
C CYS A 131 -3.62 -11.60 1.97
N THR A 132 -3.05 -10.60 2.60
CA THR A 132 -3.71 -9.31 2.85
C THR A 132 -2.69 -8.18 2.74
N ASP A 133 -3.15 -6.95 2.50
CA ASP A 133 -2.33 -5.76 2.70
C ASP A 133 -2.54 -5.21 4.12
N VAL A 134 -1.53 -4.54 4.64
CA VAL A 134 -1.58 -3.91 5.97
C VAL A 134 -1.85 -2.42 5.79
N THR A 135 -2.98 -1.95 6.29
CA THR A 135 -3.45 -0.58 6.18
C THR A 135 -3.90 0.00 7.54
N GLY A 136 -5.00 0.72 7.59
CA GLY A 136 -5.46 1.49 8.75
C GLY A 136 -5.76 0.69 10.03
N PHE A 137 -6.03 -0.61 9.92
CA PHE A 137 -6.26 -1.48 11.08
C PHE A 137 -4.98 -2.04 11.69
N SER A 138 -3.82 -1.57 11.26
CA SER A 138 -2.50 -2.02 11.69
C SER A 138 -2.17 -3.48 11.36
N PHE A 139 -0.93 -3.88 11.63
CA PHE A 139 -0.47 -5.24 11.40
C PHE A 139 -1.30 -6.27 12.18
N LEU A 140 -1.54 -6.03 13.48
CA LEU A 140 -2.27 -6.98 14.31
C LEU A 140 -3.76 -7.09 13.94
N GLY A 141 -4.39 -6.01 13.51
CA GLY A 141 -5.77 -6.03 13.03
C GLY A 141 -5.92 -6.94 11.81
N HIS A 142 -5.11 -6.72 10.77
CA HIS A 142 -5.15 -7.55 9.57
C HIS A 142 -4.68 -9.00 9.80
N ALA A 143 -3.71 -9.21 10.69
CA ALA A 143 -3.32 -10.56 11.12
C ALA A 143 -4.47 -11.28 11.85
N SER A 144 -5.22 -10.56 12.69
CA SER A 144 -6.39 -11.10 13.39
C SER A 144 -7.51 -11.47 12.40
N GLU A 145 -7.77 -10.64 11.40
CA GLU A 145 -8.73 -10.96 10.33
C GLU A 145 -8.33 -12.24 9.58
N MET A 146 -7.05 -12.36 9.22
CA MET A 146 -6.52 -13.54 8.55
C MET A 146 -6.66 -14.80 9.43
N ALA A 147 -6.30 -14.71 10.71
CA ALA A 147 -6.42 -15.81 11.65
C ALA A 147 -7.87 -16.26 11.80
N THR A 148 -8.77 -15.32 12.06
CA THR A 148 -10.20 -15.58 12.24
C THR A 148 -10.84 -16.16 10.97
N GLY A 149 -10.56 -15.55 9.82
CA GLY A 149 -11.09 -15.99 8.52
C GLY A 149 -10.56 -17.35 8.07
N SER A 150 -9.45 -17.81 8.64
CA SER A 150 -8.81 -19.08 8.33
C SER A 150 -9.05 -20.16 9.40
N ASP A 151 -9.67 -19.81 10.52
CA ASP A 151 -9.83 -20.68 11.70
C ASP A 151 -8.49 -21.26 12.19
N VAL A 152 -7.48 -20.39 12.30
CA VAL A 152 -6.13 -20.74 12.77
C VAL A 152 -5.64 -19.74 13.81
N GLN A 153 -4.63 -20.14 14.55
CA GLN A 153 -3.85 -19.23 15.41
C GLN A 153 -2.59 -18.80 14.68
N LEU A 154 -2.25 -17.50 14.75
CA LEU A 154 -0.98 -16.97 14.28
C LEU A 154 -0.03 -16.79 15.47
N GLU A 155 1.16 -17.36 15.36
CA GLU A 155 2.27 -17.12 16.27
C GLU A 155 3.21 -16.09 15.66
N ILE A 156 3.37 -14.95 16.33
CA ILE A 156 4.15 -13.83 15.82
C ILE A 156 5.39 -13.63 16.69
N ASN A 157 6.56 -13.86 16.10
CA ASN A 157 7.82 -13.50 16.74
C ASN A 157 8.09 -12.01 16.55
N THR A 158 7.84 -11.21 17.57
CA THR A 158 8.00 -9.74 17.52
C THR A 158 9.44 -9.31 17.26
N ALA A 159 10.43 -10.10 17.64
CA ALA A 159 11.83 -9.82 17.38
C ALA A 159 12.23 -9.99 15.88
N ALA A 160 11.40 -10.66 15.09
CA ALA A 160 11.60 -10.84 13.65
C ALA A 160 10.88 -9.80 12.80
N ILE A 161 10.17 -8.85 13.42
CA ILE A 161 9.47 -7.79 12.70
C ILE A 161 10.44 -6.62 12.45
N ASP A 162 10.63 -6.28 11.19
CA ASP A 162 11.37 -5.07 10.82
C ASP A 162 10.55 -3.83 11.20
N LEU A 163 11.11 -2.99 12.05
CA LEU A 163 10.55 -1.70 12.44
C LEU A 163 11.36 -0.56 11.84
N ILE A 164 10.67 0.52 11.47
CA ILE A 164 11.34 1.74 11.03
C ILE A 164 12.01 2.37 12.26
N PRO A 165 13.35 2.61 12.26
CA PRO A 165 14.05 3.08 13.45
C PRO A 165 13.50 4.37 14.06
N GLU A 166 13.07 5.33 13.25
CA GLU A 166 12.47 6.59 13.73
C GLU A 166 11.00 6.43 14.20
N ALA A 167 10.42 5.24 14.13
CA ALA A 167 9.10 4.94 14.68
C ALA A 167 9.17 4.40 16.13
N LEU A 168 10.38 4.26 16.69
CA LEU A 168 10.68 3.86 18.06
C LEU A 168 11.07 5.06 18.89
#